data_5bc2913db4abdff885e8fbf6edf62627
#
_entry.id   5bc2913db4abdff885e8fbf6edf62627
#
_cell.length_a   1.000
_cell.length_b   1.000
_cell.length_c   1.000
_cell.angle_alpha   90.00
_cell.angle_beta   90.00
_cell.angle_gamma   90.00
#
_symmetry.space_group_name_H-M   'P 1'
#
loop_
_entity.id
_entity.type
_entity.pdbx_description
1 polymer ?
#
loop_
_entity_poly.entity_id
_entity_poly.type
_entity_poly.pdbx_seq_one_letter_code
_entity_poly.pdbx_strand_id
1 'polypeptide(L)'
;MEILYSEDKKIIAFAGTNIKKPVDVLRDMRIFPLWSPELGFCPAGFLKASRRLGYVVLDHIADNDLESVTLTGHSLGGACALITAALIQREAGDDGKIDQIVTFGAPRVGKLKVLTRPISQYRFQNDIATRFPPFMGSPSKLLPLGERNTKGNWVNDHAMINYVKALRGDEAQHV
;
A
#
# COMPACT_ATOMS: atom_id res chain seq x y z
N MET A 1 0.16 -7.31 11.93
CA MET A 1 -0.27 -7.21 10.52
C MET A 1 -0.26 -8.62 9.98
N GLU A 2 -1.36 -9.03 9.39
CA GLU A 2 -1.50 -10.35 8.75
C GLU A 2 -0.94 -10.29 7.32
N ILE A 3 -0.36 -11.40 6.86
CA ILE A 3 0.18 -11.53 5.50
C ILE A 3 -0.58 -12.67 4.83
N LEU A 4 -1.08 -12.42 3.64
CA LEU A 4 -1.81 -13.38 2.83
C LEU A 4 -1.03 -13.66 1.55
N TYR A 5 -1.10 -14.89 1.07
CA TYR A 5 -0.40 -15.34 -0.13
C TYR A 5 -1.40 -15.88 -1.15
N SER A 6 -1.15 -15.65 -2.44
CA SER A 6 -1.87 -16.33 -3.51
C SER A 6 -1.51 -17.82 -3.56
N GLU A 7 -2.32 -18.61 -4.25
CA GLU A 7 -2.08 -20.07 -4.40
C GLU A 7 -0.73 -20.37 -5.05
N ASP A 8 -0.34 -19.59 -6.05
CA ASP A 8 0.96 -19.67 -6.72
C ASP A 8 2.10 -19.01 -5.95
N LYS A 9 1.81 -18.46 -4.77
CA LYS A 9 2.74 -17.77 -3.84
C LYS A 9 3.44 -16.52 -4.40
N LYS A 10 3.06 -16.07 -5.60
CA LYS A 10 3.67 -14.91 -6.27
C LYS A 10 3.08 -13.57 -5.88
N ILE A 11 1.91 -13.55 -5.22
CA ILE A 11 1.31 -12.31 -4.70
C ILE A 11 1.33 -12.36 -3.18
N ILE A 12 1.93 -11.34 -2.57
CA ILE A 12 1.99 -11.16 -1.13
C ILE A 12 1.15 -9.96 -0.77
N ALA A 13 0.05 -10.19 -0.06
CA ALA A 13 -0.87 -9.14 0.37
C ALA A 13 -0.70 -8.83 1.86
N PHE A 14 -0.43 -7.57 2.17
CA PHE A 14 -0.40 -7.08 3.54
C PHE A 14 -1.80 -6.63 3.95
N ALA A 15 -2.40 -7.33 4.90
CA ALA A 15 -3.69 -6.94 5.43
C ALA A 15 -3.58 -5.60 6.17
N GLY A 16 -4.48 -4.69 5.86
CA GLY A 16 -4.68 -3.50 6.67
C GLY A 16 -5.19 -3.86 8.06
N THR A 17 -5.18 -2.90 8.97
CA THR A 17 -5.76 -3.12 10.31
C THR A 17 -7.29 -3.13 10.18
N ASN A 18 -7.92 -4.18 10.70
CA ASN A 18 -9.39 -4.29 10.68
C ASN A 18 -10.00 -3.34 11.74
N ILE A 19 -10.16 -2.08 11.37
CA ILE A 19 -10.60 -1.04 12.29
C ILE A 19 -11.90 -0.45 11.78
N LYS A 20 -12.88 -0.40 12.69
CA LYS A 20 -14.21 0.16 12.46
C LYS A 20 -14.21 1.64 12.02
N LYS A 21 -13.09 2.36 12.23
CA LYS A 21 -12.91 3.76 11.82
C LYS A 21 -11.50 3.99 11.25
N PRO A 22 -11.32 3.87 9.95
CA PRO A 22 -10.01 4.04 9.28
C PRO A 22 -9.32 5.37 9.61
N VAL A 23 -10.10 6.42 9.84
CA VAL A 23 -9.58 7.77 10.16
C VAL A 23 -8.92 7.83 11.53
N ASP A 24 -9.44 7.12 12.54
CA ASP A 24 -8.85 7.11 13.88
C ASP A 24 -7.50 6.41 13.86
N VAL A 25 -7.37 5.36 13.04
CA VAL A 25 -6.08 4.66 12.84
C VAL A 25 -5.05 5.56 12.19
N LEU A 26 -5.44 6.31 11.17
CA LEU A 26 -4.53 7.25 10.52
C LEU A 26 -4.08 8.36 11.48
N ARG A 27 -4.90 8.70 12.50
CA ARG A 27 -4.54 9.63 13.58
C ARG A 27 -3.61 9.01 14.62
N ASP A 28 -3.91 7.77 15.04
CA ASP A 28 -3.17 7.06 16.10
C ASP A 28 -1.84 6.48 15.59
N MET A 29 -1.74 6.23 14.30
CA MET A 29 -0.48 5.84 13.71
C MET A 29 0.46 7.05 13.73
N ARG A 30 1.63 6.84 14.31
CA ARG A 30 2.72 7.81 14.30
C ARG A 30 3.11 8.17 12.86
N ILE A 31 2.24 8.98 12.22
CA ILE A 31 2.43 9.51 10.85
C ILE A 31 3.45 10.65 10.79
N PHE A 32 4.13 10.95 11.92
CA PHE A 32 5.21 11.92 11.92
C PHE A 32 6.26 11.50 10.91
N PRO A 33 6.66 12.42 10.03
CA PRO A 33 7.72 12.14 9.07
C PRO A 33 9.02 11.86 9.83
N LEU A 34 9.60 10.72 9.56
CA LEU A 34 10.94 10.37 9.98
C LEU A 34 11.85 10.41 8.77
N TRP A 35 12.99 11.03 8.92
CA TRP A 35 14.04 10.95 7.91
C TRP A 35 14.71 9.57 8.00
N SER A 36 14.71 8.87 6.88
CA SER A 36 15.45 7.62 6.70
C SER A 36 16.53 7.86 5.64
N PRO A 37 17.80 7.53 5.92
CA PRO A 37 18.87 7.64 4.93
C PRO A 37 18.57 6.83 3.65
N GLU A 38 17.82 5.72 3.80
CA GLU A 38 17.50 4.81 2.71
C GLU A 38 16.37 5.34 1.81
N LEU A 39 15.36 5.97 2.41
CA LEU A 39 14.08 6.28 1.73
C LEU A 39 13.74 7.77 1.67
N GLY A 40 14.44 8.61 2.42
CA GLY A 40 14.05 9.99 2.65
C GLY A 40 12.95 10.12 3.72
N PHE A 41 12.09 11.11 3.61
CA PHE A 41 10.99 11.29 4.57
C PHE A 41 9.88 10.25 4.34
N CYS A 42 9.60 9.44 5.36
CA CYS A 42 8.51 8.48 5.39
C CYS A 42 7.88 8.42 6.80
N PRO A 43 6.62 7.93 6.95
CA PRO A 43 5.99 7.81 8.26
C PRO A 43 6.70 6.80 9.15
N ALA A 44 7.12 7.21 10.36
CA ALA A 44 7.92 6.40 11.28
C ALA A 44 7.28 5.05 11.63
N GLY A 45 5.96 5.05 11.87
CA GLY A 45 5.21 3.83 12.21
C GLY A 45 5.22 2.81 11.09
N PHE A 46 5.08 3.27 9.85
CA PHE A 46 5.09 2.39 8.67
C PHE A 46 6.50 1.83 8.40
N LEU A 47 7.53 2.66 8.56
CA LEU A 47 8.91 2.23 8.35
C LEU A 47 9.30 1.07 9.27
N LYS A 48 8.97 1.16 10.56
CA LYS A 48 9.28 0.09 11.53
C LYS A 48 8.59 -1.24 11.18
N ALA A 49 7.32 -1.19 10.78
CA ALA A 49 6.58 -2.37 10.34
C ALA A 49 7.18 -2.96 9.06
N SER A 50 7.45 -2.11 8.06
CA SER A 50 7.94 -2.52 6.75
C SER A 50 9.33 -3.15 6.78
N ARG A 51 10.21 -2.77 7.70
CA ARG A 51 11.52 -3.43 7.87
C ARG A 51 11.36 -4.92 8.22
N ARG A 52 10.43 -5.25 9.12
CA ARG A 52 10.14 -6.65 9.46
C ARG A 52 9.52 -7.41 8.28
N LEU A 53 8.62 -6.75 7.57
CA LEU A 53 7.97 -7.33 6.40
C LEU A 53 8.98 -7.61 5.26
N GLY A 54 10.02 -6.79 5.12
CA GLY A 54 11.09 -7.00 4.14
C GLY A 54 11.76 -8.36 4.30
N TYR A 55 12.14 -8.72 5.51
CA TYR A 55 12.73 -10.04 5.79
C TYR A 55 11.75 -11.17 5.47
N VAL A 56 10.50 -11.06 5.92
CA VAL A 56 9.47 -12.07 5.63
C VAL A 56 9.26 -12.27 4.13
N VAL A 57 9.28 -11.19 3.34
CA VAL A 57 9.16 -11.28 1.88
C VAL A 57 10.37 -11.97 1.25
N LEU A 58 11.58 -11.61 1.68
CA LEU A 58 12.80 -12.21 1.15
C LEU A 58 12.91 -13.70 1.52
N ASP A 59 12.58 -14.05 2.76
CA ASP A 59 12.51 -15.46 3.20
C ASP A 59 11.47 -16.23 2.38
N HIS A 60 10.28 -15.66 2.16
CA HIS A 60 9.24 -16.28 1.34
C HIS A 60 9.69 -16.53 -0.11
N ILE A 61 10.39 -15.58 -0.72
CA ILE A 61 10.96 -15.73 -2.07
C ILE A 61 11.96 -16.89 -2.09
N ALA A 62 12.86 -16.94 -1.11
CA ALA A 62 13.88 -17.97 -1.02
C ALA A 62 13.28 -19.36 -0.74
N ASP A 63 12.37 -19.47 0.23
CA ASP A 63 11.76 -20.75 0.64
C ASP A 63 10.90 -21.38 -0.47
N ASN A 64 10.43 -20.58 -1.42
CA ASN A 64 9.57 -21.06 -2.50
C ASN A 64 10.25 -21.01 -3.89
N ASP A 65 11.55 -20.73 -3.94
CA ASP A 65 12.35 -20.64 -5.17
C ASP A 65 11.71 -19.72 -6.23
N LEU A 66 11.26 -18.54 -5.77
CA LEU A 66 10.61 -17.56 -6.63
C LEU A 66 11.62 -16.57 -7.19
N GLU A 67 11.48 -16.23 -8.47
CA GLU A 67 12.29 -15.15 -9.07
C GLU A 67 11.88 -13.78 -8.51
N SER A 68 10.58 -13.53 -8.48
CA SER A 68 10.00 -12.27 -8.01
C SER A 68 8.59 -12.43 -7.48
N VAL A 69 8.10 -11.41 -6.76
CA VAL A 69 6.75 -11.34 -6.22
C VAL A 69 6.10 -9.99 -6.47
N THR A 70 4.77 -9.99 -6.56
CA THR A 70 3.94 -8.78 -6.51
C THR A 70 3.59 -8.48 -5.07
N LEU A 71 3.86 -7.25 -4.61
CA LEU A 71 3.39 -6.78 -3.31
C LEU A 71 2.09 -6.01 -3.44
N THR A 72 1.13 -6.31 -2.59
CA THR A 72 -0.16 -5.61 -2.58
C THR A 72 -0.66 -5.34 -1.16
N GLY A 73 -1.64 -4.45 -1.05
CA GLY A 73 -2.30 -4.17 0.21
C GLY A 73 -3.32 -3.06 0.13
N HIS A 74 -4.23 -3.06 1.09
CA HIS A 74 -5.24 -2.04 1.27
C HIS A 74 -4.89 -1.15 2.47
N SER A 75 -5.20 0.14 2.37
CA SER A 75 -5.01 1.09 3.49
C SER A 75 -3.57 1.05 4.03
N LEU A 76 -3.40 0.81 5.31
CA LEU A 76 -2.09 0.63 5.96
C LEU A 76 -1.24 -0.46 5.27
N GLY A 77 -1.86 -1.59 4.91
CA GLY A 77 -1.17 -2.67 4.21
C GLY A 77 -0.57 -2.20 2.88
N GLY A 78 -1.28 -1.33 2.15
CA GLY A 78 -0.76 -0.71 0.93
C GLY A 78 0.43 0.23 1.18
N ALA A 79 0.38 1.03 2.26
CA ALA A 79 1.51 1.85 2.67
C ALA A 79 2.75 1.00 3.01
N CYS A 80 2.53 -0.09 3.75
CA CYS A 80 3.60 -1.02 4.07
C CYS A 80 4.16 -1.73 2.83
N ALA A 81 3.32 -2.11 1.87
CA ALA A 81 3.76 -2.70 0.61
C ALA A 81 4.74 -1.79 -0.14
N LEU A 82 4.40 -0.51 -0.27
CA LEU A 82 5.27 0.49 -0.90
C LEU A 82 6.62 0.65 -0.19
N ILE A 83 6.61 0.79 1.14
CA ILE A 83 7.83 0.99 1.91
C ILE A 83 8.67 -0.29 1.95
N THR A 84 8.03 -1.47 2.08
CA THR A 84 8.72 -2.76 2.05
C THR A 84 9.43 -2.98 0.71
N ALA A 85 8.74 -2.73 -0.41
CA ALA A 85 9.36 -2.81 -1.73
C ALA A 85 10.56 -1.86 -1.86
N ALA A 86 10.43 -0.62 -1.36
CA ALA A 86 11.51 0.35 -1.39
C ALA A 86 12.73 -0.08 -0.56
N LEU A 87 12.51 -0.70 0.60
CA LEU A 87 13.58 -1.24 1.43
C LEU A 87 14.30 -2.41 0.75
N ILE A 88 13.53 -3.38 0.24
CA ILE A 88 14.11 -4.54 -0.49
C ILE A 88 14.92 -4.05 -1.68
N GLN A 89 14.37 -3.16 -2.48
CA GLN A 89 15.06 -2.64 -3.66
C GLN A 89 16.33 -1.84 -3.30
N ARG A 90 16.33 -1.16 -2.16
CA ARG A 90 17.50 -0.46 -1.65
C ARG A 90 18.61 -1.40 -1.18
N GLU A 91 18.25 -2.48 -0.48
CA GLU A 91 19.19 -3.43 0.12
C GLU A 91 19.71 -4.45 -0.89
N ALA A 92 18.83 -4.99 -1.74
CA ALA A 92 19.17 -6.01 -2.73
C ALA A 92 19.55 -5.43 -4.11
N GLY A 93 19.49 -4.11 -4.27
CA GLY A 93 19.64 -3.48 -5.58
C GLY A 93 18.42 -3.72 -6.46
N ASP A 94 18.60 -3.68 -7.78
CA ASP A 94 17.54 -3.93 -8.74
C ASP A 94 17.47 -5.41 -9.15
N ASP A 95 17.66 -6.34 -8.19
CA ASP A 95 17.76 -7.79 -8.41
C ASP A 95 16.45 -8.45 -8.87
N GLY A 96 15.43 -7.68 -9.18
CA GLY A 96 14.18 -8.22 -9.72
C GLY A 96 13.28 -8.94 -8.72
N LYS A 97 13.58 -8.91 -7.43
CA LYS A 97 12.78 -9.60 -6.40
C LYS A 97 11.35 -9.09 -6.27
N ILE A 98 11.12 -7.83 -6.63
CA ILE A 98 9.78 -7.25 -6.71
C ILE A 98 9.42 -7.03 -8.17
N ASP A 99 8.37 -7.66 -8.65
CA ASP A 99 7.85 -7.50 -10.00
C ASP A 99 7.07 -6.19 -10.13
N GLN A 100 6.07 -6.00 -9.27
CA GLN A 100 5.25 -4.80 -9.22
C GLN A 100 4.66 -4.56 -7.84
N ILE A 101 4.14 -3.35 -7.64
CA ILE A 101 3.42 -2.98 -6.41
C ILE A 101 2.02 -2.49 -6.78
N VAL A 102 0.99 -3.09 -6.18
CA VAL A 102 -0.41 -2.72 -6.42
C VAL A 102 -1.07 -2.37 -5.09
N THR A 103 -1.57 -1.15 -4.95
CA THR A 103 -2.17 -0.71 -3.68
C THR A 103 -3.55 -0.10 -3.86
N PHE A 104 -4.39 -0.26 -2.83
CA PHE A 104 -5.76 0.19 -2.79
C PHE A 104 -5.96 1.10 -1.57
N GLY A 105 -6.34 2.35 -1.79
CA GLY A 105 -6.59 3.28 -0.70
C GLY A 105 -5.38 3.56 0.21
N ALA A 106 -4.16 3.35 -0.28
CA ALA A 106 -2.96 3.53 0.54
C ALA A 106 -2.74 5.00 0.90
N PRO A 107 -2.41 5.31 2.17
CA PRO A 107 -1.97 6.64 2.55
C PRO A 107 -0.63 7.00 1.92
N ARG A 108 -0.30 8.28 1.96
CA ARG A 108 0.94 8.81 1.39
C ARG A 108 2.15 8.41 2.23
N VAL A 109 3.18 7.95 1.57
CA VAL A 109 4.39 7.39 2.22
C VAL A 109 5.68 8.12 1.86
N GLY A 110 5.59 9.21 1.11
CA GLY A 110 6.75 9.89 0.54
C GLY A 110 6.96 9.51 -0.92
N LYS A 111 7.94 10.12 -1.55
CA LYS A 111 8.21 9.90 -2.98
C LYS A 111 8.90 8.57 -3.28
N LEU A 112 9.55 7.97 -2.29
CA LEU A 112 10.28 6.69 -2.39
C LEU A 112 11.05 6.57 -3.73
N LYS A 113 11.94 7.50 -4.00
CA LYS A 113 12.64 7.63 -5.31
C LYS A 113 13.48 6.40 -5.70
N VAL A 114 13.76 5.53 -4.74
CA VAL A 114 14.46 4.26 -4.97
C VAL A 114 13.61 3.26 -5.76
N LEU A 115 12.28 3.39 -5.73
CA LEU A 115 11.37 2.49 -6.44
C LEU A 115 11.45 2.72 -7.95
N THR A 116 11.92 1.70 -8.67
CA THR A 116 12.03 1.66 -10.13
C THR A 116 10.99 0.70 -10.74
N ARG A 117 10.36 -0.15 -9.92
CA ARG A 117 9.35 -1.13 -10.38
C ARG A 117 8.00 -0.48 -10.65
N PRO A 118 7.16 -1.08 -11.52
CA PRO A 118 5.80 -0.61 -11.78
C PRO A 118 4.99 -0.47 -10.50
N ILE A 119 4.33 0.68 -10.33
CA ILE A 119 3.50 1.00 -9.17
C ILE A 119 2.10 1.40 -9.64
N SER A 120 1.10 0.63 -9.24
CA SER A 120 -0.31 0.94 -9.45
C SER A 120 -0.97 1.27 -8.11
N GLN A 121 -1.29 2.54 -7.89
CA GLN A 121 -1.96 3.00 -6.67
C GLN A 121 -3.40 3.41 -7.00
N TYR A 122 -4.36 2.61 -6.57
CA TYR A 122 -5.76 2.86 -6.84
C TYR A 122 -6.41 3.69 -5.73
N ARG A 123 -7.28 4.62 -6.15
CA ARG A 123 -8.16 5.40 -5.27
C ARG A 123 -9.59 5.24 -5.74
N PHE A 124 -10.44 4.70 -4.89
CA PHE A 124 -11.87 4.68 -5.16
C PHE A 124 -12.47 6.06 -4.85
N GLN A 125 -13.18 6.63 -5.80
CA GLN A 125 -13.91 7.91 -5.71
C GLN A 125 -13.19 8.98 -4.86
N ASN A 126 -13.71 9.28 -3.67
CA ASN A 126 -13.22 10.31 -2.75
C ASN A 126 -12.47 9.74 -1.54
N ASP A 127 -12.00 8.50 -1.59
CA ASP A 127 -11.26 7.89 -0.49
C ASP A 127 -10.24 8.86 0.11
N ILE A 128 -10.49 9.23 1.37
CA ILE A 128 -9.71 10.25 2.07
C ILE A 128 -8.35 9.74 2.50
N ALA A 129 -8.20 8.44 2.76
CA ALA A 129 -6.94 7.86 3.23
C ALA A 129 -5.78 8.19 2.27
N THR A 130 -6.05 8.20 0.98
CA THR A 130 -5.05 8.49 -0.07
C THR A 130 -4.52 9.94 -0.05
N ARG A 131 -5.11 10.81 0.76
CA ARG A 131 -4.73 12.21 0.92
C ARG A 131 -3.88 12.46 2.17
N PHE A 132 -3.75 11.48 3.06
CA PHE A 132 -3.02 11.59 4.32
C PHE A 132 -1.68 10.86 4.28
N PRO A 133 -0.68 11.43 4.99
CA PRO A 133 -0.64 12.80 5.51
C PRO A 133 -0.50 13.83 4.38
N PRO A 134 -1.16 15.00 4.48
CA PRO A 134 -1.26 15.96 3.35
C PRO A 134 0.07 16.55 2.91
N PHE A 135 1.04 16.61 3.81
CA PHE A 135 2.39 17.14 3.55
C PHE A 135 3.36 16.12 2.94
N MET A 136 2.94 14.87 2.79
CA MET A 136 3.77 13.83 2.16
C MET A 136 3.40 13.62 0.70
N GLY A 137 4.40 13.27 -0.10
CA GLY A 137 4.20 12.85 -1.49
C GLY A 137 3.73 11.41 -1.61
N SER A 138 3.59 10.96 -2.85
CA SER A 138 3.32 9.57 -3.23
C SER A 138 4.35 9.14 -4.27
N PRO A 139 4.76 7.87 -4.32
CA PRO A 139 5.76 7.40 -5.27
C PRO A 139 5.24 7.37 -6.72
N SER A 140 3.94 7.23 -6.92
CA SER A 140 3.30 7.27 -8.24
C SER A 140 2.03 8.11 -8.24
N LYS A 141 1.49 8.35 -9.43
CA LYS A 141 0.17 8.99 -9.62
C LYS A 141 -0.93 8.03 -9.20
N LEU A 142 -1.96 8.55 -8.51
CA LEU A 142 -3.14 7.76 -8.16
C LEU A 142 -3.99 7.47 -9.41
N LEU A 143 -4.38 6.23 -9.55
CA LEU A 143 -5.29 5.74 -10.58
C LEU A 143 -6.73 5.80 -10.01
N PRO A 144 -7.64 6.59 -10.58
CA PRO A 144 -9.01 6.68 -10.09
C PRO A 144 -9.80 5.42 -10.43
N LEU A 145 -10.59 4.94 -9.48
CA LEU A 145 -11.64 3.94 -9.67
C LEU A 145 -13.00 4.56 -9.38
N GLY A 146 -13.92 4.41 -10.30
CA GLY A 146 -15.24 5.03 -10.22
C GLY A 146 -15.22 6.56 -10.40
N GLU A 147 -16.38 7.13 -10.67
CA GLU A 147 -16.54 8.57 -10.80
C GLU A 147 -16.56 9.24 -9.43
N ARG A 148 -16.02 10.46 -9.34
CA ARG A 148 -16.09 11.24 -8.11
C ARG A 148 -17.52 11.60 -7.78
N ASN A 149 -18.04 11.13 -6.65
CA ASN A 149 -19.33 11.50 -6.15
C ASN A 149 -19.22 12.71 -5.21
N THR A 150 -19.86 13.83 -5.56
CA THR A 150 -19.86 15.04 -4.74
C THR A 150 -20.61 14.90 -3.41
N LYS A 151 -21.47 13.88 -3.30
CA LYS A 151 -22.27 13.55 -2.10
C LYS A 151 -21.76 12.31 -1.36
N GLY A 152 -20.65 11.69 -1.80
CA GLY A 152 -20.12 10.44 -1.25
C GLY A 152 -19.59 10.59 0.17
N ASN A 153 -19.70 9.53 0.93
CA ASN A 153 -19.09 9.43 2.25
C ASN A 153 -17.64 8.96 2.08
N TRP A 154 -16.69 9.86 2.19
CA TRP A 154 -15.25 9.61 1.96
C TRP A 154 -14.65 8.51 2.85
N VAL A 155 -15.29 8.21 3.99
CA VAL A 155 -14.90 7.10 4.88
C VAL A 155 -15.40 5.77 4.31
N ASN A 156 -16.63 5.73 3.81
CA ASN A 156 -17.19 4.56 3.16
C ASN A 156 -16.44 4.23 1.86
N ASP A 157 -16.00 5.26 1.12
CA ASP A 157 -15.20 5.09 -0.10
C ASP A 157 -13.87 4.35 0.16
N HIS A 158 -13.40 4.34 1.42
CA HIS A 158 -12.19 3.63 1.83
C HIS A 158 -12.40 2.11 2.00
N ALA A 159 -13.61 1.61 2.03
CA ALA A 159 -13.85 0.18 2.25
C ALA A 159 -13.34 -0.67 1.07
N MET A 160 -12.57 -1.74 1.36
CA MET A 160 -11.98 -2.61 0.34
C MET A 160 -13.02 -3.21 -0.61
N ILE A 161 -14.24 -3.47 -0.13
CA ILE A 161 -15.33 -4.01 -0.97
C ILE A 161 -15.67 -3.11 -2.16
N ASN A 162 -15.52 -1.79 -2.02
CA ASN A 162 -15.78 -0.84 -3.10
C ASN A 162 -14.72 -0.94 -4.20
N TYR A 163 -13.45 -1.14 -3.81
CA TYR A 163 -12.37 -1.40 -4.75
C TYR A 163 -12.59 -2.70 -5.54
N VAL A 164 -13.01 -3.77 -4.84
CA VAL A 164 -13.30 -5.06 -5.47
C VAL A 164 -14.44 -4.94 -6.46
N LYS A 165 -15.56 -4.29 -6.09
CA LYS A 165 -16.71 -4.08 -6.98
C LYS A 165 -16.31 -3.27 -8.21
N ALA A 166 -15.61 -2.15 -8.02
CA ALA A 166 -15.18 -1.30 -9.12
C ALA A 166 -14.23 -2.01 -10.10
N LEU A 167 -13.36 -2.89 -9.62
CA LEU A 167 -12.46 -3.67 -10.47
C LEU A 167 -13.18 -4.79 -11.22
N ARG A 168 -14.27 -5.33 -10.66
CA ARG A 168 -15.11 -6.33 -11.32
C ARG A 168 -16.10 -5.74 -12.33
N GLY A 169 -16.25 -4.43 -12.38
CA GLY A 169 -17.28 -3.77 -13.16
C GLY A 169 -18.67 -3.85 -12.54
N ASP A 170 -18.78 -4.31 -11.28
CA ASP A 170 -20.04 -4.33 -10.55
C ASP A 170 -20.40 -2.90 -10.15
N GLU A 171 -21.61 -2.45 -10.46
CA GLU A 171 -22.07 -1.12 -10.04
C GLU A 171 -22.03 -1.00 -8.51
N ALA A 172 -21.38 0.04 -8.02
CA ALA A 172 -21.37 0.36 -6.60
C ALA A 172 -22.79 0.74 -6.18
N GLN A 173 -23.51 -0.19 -5.54
CA GLN A 173 -24.79 0.14 -4.91
C GLN A 173 -24.49 1.11 -3.77
N HIS A 174 -24.93 2.35 -3.93
CA HIS A 174 -24.96 3.34 -2.86
C HIS A 174 -26.01 2.91 -1.83
N VAL A 175 -25.57 2.35 -0.73
CA VAL A 175 -26.39 2.13 0.48
C VAL A 175 -26.12 3.28 1.44
#